data_2dcbef28837a12057f2b77dc327c32ef
#
_entry.id   2dcbef28837a12057f2b77dc327c32ef
#
_cell.length_a   1.000
_cell.length_b   1.000
_cell.length_c   1.000
_cell.angle_alpha   90.00
_cell.angle_beta   90.00
_cell.angle_gamma   90.00
#
_symmetry.space_group_name_H-M   'P 1'
#
loop_
_entity.id
_entity.type
_entity.pdbx_description
1 polymer ?
#
loop_
_entity_poly.entity_id
_entity_poly.type
_entity_poly.pdbx_seq_one_letter_code
_entity_poly.pdbx_strand_id
1 'polypeptide(L)'
;MRADAARNLNTVLQTGARLLAQDPTTTIATIAAEAGVDRRTVYRRFASREALLAAVFDARLNAVDQVFAESRLDEAPVAVALHRFIEGIVPVIRRYPLDVELMHSEVVAYDRLTAHRERLRAFVQRAVDQGFFRDDLPDGLARLMLFQIVDIVARQFPEIEPAEAADLIAHSIVSGIGPP
;
A
#
# COMPACT_ATOMS: atom_id res chain seq x y z
N MET A 1 -19.71 14.43 16.78
CA MET A 1 -19.42 15.39 15.69
C MET A 1 -18.02 15.26 15.07
N ARG A 2 -16.88 15.43 15.81
CA ARG A 2 -15.54 15.29 15.16
C ARG A 2 -15.23 13.86 14.69
N ALA A 3 -15.57 12.85 15.48
CA ALA A 3 -15.36 11.45 15.14
C ALA A 3 -16.21 10.99 13.94
N ASP A 4 -17.43 11.49 13.81
CA ASP A 4 -18.30 11.18 12.65
C ASP A 4 -17.77 11.81 11.37
N ALA A 5 -17.28 13.05 11.45
CA ALA A 5 -16.66 13.72 10.32
C ALA A 5 -15.38 12.99 9.85
N ALA A 6 -14.59 12.47 10.78
CA ALA A 6 -13.39 11.68 10.46
C ALA A 6 -13.75 10.32 9.83
N ARG A 7 -14.78 9.62 10.37
CA ARG A 7 -15.28 8.38 9.78
C ARG A 7 -15.81 8.60 8.36
N ASN A 8 -16.64 9.61 8.16
CA ASN A 8 -17.19 9.96 6.85
C ASN A 8 -16.10 10.29 5.85
N LEU A 9 -15.07 11.04 6.26
CA LEU A 9 -13.91 11.34 5.41
C LEU A 9 -13.20 10.05 4.99
N ASN A 10 -12.91 9.17 5.93
CA ASN A 10 -12.24 7.91 5.66
C ASN A 10 -13.05 7.03 4.69
N THR A 11 -14.38 6.95 4.88
CA THR A 11 -15.28 6.25 3.98
C THR A 11 -15.22 6.82 2.56
N VAL A 12 -15.27 8.15 2.41
CA VAL A 12 -15.16 8.81 1.09
C VAL A 12 -13.83 8.48 0.41
N LEU A 13 -12.71 8.53 1.16
CA LEU A 13 -11.38 8.25 0.61
C LEU A 13 -11.24 6.78 0.16
N GLN A 14 -11.73 5.83 0.96
CA GLN A 14 -11.68 4.40 0.62
C GLN A 14 -12.60 4.06 -0.56
N THR A 15 -13.83 4.60 -0.58
CA THR A 15 -14.76 4.46 -1.70
C THR A 15 -14.16 5.08 -2.97
N GLY A 16 -13.56 6.26 -2.84
CA GLY A 16 -12.86 6.94 -3.92
C GLY A 16 -11.71 6.10 -4.48
N ALA A 17 -10.88 5.53 -3.62
CA ALA A 17 -9.79 4.65 -4.03
C ALA A 17 -10.28 3.46 -4.85
N ARG A 18 -11.33 2.78 -4.37
CA ARG A 18 -11.92 1.62 -5.04
C ARG A 18 -12.53 1.97 -6.40
N LEU A 19 -13.35 3.02 -6.45
CA LEU A 19 -14.03 3.42 -7.69
C LEU A 19 -13.06 3.96 -8.74
N LEU A 20 -12.08 4.77 -8.34
CA LEU A 20 -11.07 5.34 -9.25
C LEU A 20 -10.11 4.28 -9.79
N ALA A 21 -9.88 3.19 -9.04
CA ALA A 21 -9.12 2.04 -9.53
C ALA A 21 -9.88 1.25 -10.61
N GLN A 22 -11.21 1.20 -10.52
CA GLN A 22 -12.08 0.52 -11.50
C GLN A 22 -12.32 1.39 -12.74
N ASP A 23 -12.61 2.66 -12.52
CA ASP A 23 -12.87 3.65 -13.56
C ASP A 23 -12.22 5.00 -13.18
N PRO A 24 -11.08 5.33 -13.81
CA PRO A 24 -10.40 6.61 -13.59
C PRO A 24 -11.23 7.84 -13.92
N THR A 25 -12.37 7.72 -14.60
CA THR A 25 -13.26 8.84 -14.93
C THR A 25 -14.36 9.09 -13.89
N THR A 26 -14.44 8.26 -12.85
CA THR A 26 -15.43 8.35 -11.77
C THR A 26 -15.54 9.75 -11.19
N THR A 27 -16.77 10.25 -11.02
CA THR A 27 -17.04 11.61 -10.52
C THR A 27 -17.10 11.68 -8.99
N ILE A 28 -16.86 12.88 -8.43
CA ILE A 28 -17.06 13.14 -6.99
C ILE A 28 -18.49 12.81 -6.56
N ALA A 29 -19.48 13.10 -7.43
CA ALA A 29 -20.89 12.83 -7.12
C ALA A 29 -21.16 11.33 -6.96
N THR A 30 -20.59 10.50 -7.84
CA THR A 30 -20.67 9.04 -7.77
C THR A 30 -20.01 8.52 -6.49
N ILE A 31 -18.82 9.03 -6.16
CA ILE A 31 -18.09 8.64 -4.93
C ILE A 31 -18.89 9.02 -3.68
N ALA A 32 -19.48 10.22 -3.65
CA ALA A 32 -20.30 10.67 -2.51
C ALA A 32 -21.53 9.78 -2.31
N ALA A 33 -22.23 9.45 -3.41
CA ALA A 33 -23.43 8.59 -3.37
C ALA A 33 -23.08 7.18 -2.87
N GLU A 34 -22.03 6.58 -3.40
CA GLU A 34 -21.58 5.23 -3.02
C GLU A 34 -21.03 5.19 -1.58
N ALA A 35 -20.39 6.28 -1.12
CA ALA A 35 -19.91 6.41 0.25
C ALA A 35 -21.04 6.69 1.27
N GLY A 36 -22.27 6.94 0.81
CA GLY A 36 -23.39 7.33 1.68
C GLY A 36 -23.18 8.67 2.36
N VAL A 37 -22.39 9.58 1.78
CA VAL A 37 -22.08 10.89 2.34
C VAL A 37 -22.73 11.98 1.48
N ASP A 38 -23.35 12.96 2.15
CA ASP A 38 -23.98 14.09 1.45
C ASP A 38 -23.01 14.77 0.47
N ARG A 39 -23.46 14.92 -0.78
CA ARG A 39 -22.68 15.48 -1.88
C ARG A 39 -22.09 16.85 -1.56
N ARG A 40 -22.89 17.73 -0.90
CA ARG A 40 -22.46 19.07 -0.53
C ARG A 40 -21.32 19.03 0.50
N THR A 41 -21.34 18.03 1.39
CA THR A 41 -20.28 17.80 2.38
C THR A 41 -18.98 17.41 1.67
N VAL A 42 -19.03 16.53 0.66
CA VAL A 42 -17.85 16.13 -0.11
C VAL A 42 -17.31 17.30 -0.94
N TYR A 43 -18.17 18.05 -1.65
CA TYR A 43 -17.73 19.21 -2.44
C TYR A 43 -17.19 20.36 -1.58
N ARG A 44 -17.69 20.54 -0.36
CA ARG A 44 -17.09 21.51 0.57
C ARG A 44 -15.68 21.13 0.99
N ARG A 45 -15.36 19.83 1.02
CA ARG A 45 -14.06 19.32 1.43
C ARG A 45 -13.06 19.24 0.27
N PHE A 46 -13.55 18.86 -0.92
CA PHE A 46 -12.75 18.64 -2.12
C PHE A 46 -13.30 19.52 -3.25
N ALA A 47 -12.55 20.59 -3.55
CA ALA A 47 -12.98 21.58 -4.56
C ALA A 47 -12.99 21.01 -5.98
N SER A 48 -12.20 19.97 -6.24
CA SER A 48 -12.10 19.30 -7.54
C SER A 48 -11.87 17.79 -7.38
N ARG A 49 -12.00 17.06 -8.48
CA ARG A 49 -11.72 15.63 -8.57
C ARG A 49 -10.24 15.35 -8.27
N GLU A 50 -9.35 16.20 -8.78
CA GLU A 50 -7.90 16.12 -8.55
C GLU A 50 -7.58 16.31 -7.06
N ALA A 51 -8.25 17.22 -6.37
CA ALA A 51 -8.11 17.41 -4.93
C ALA A 51 -8.56 16.17 -4.12
N LEU A 52 -9.63 15.50 -4.56
CA LEU A 52 -10.05 14.23 -3.95
C LEU A 52 -9.04 13.12 -4.24
N LEU A 53 -8.56 13.01 -5.47
CA LEU A 53 -7.56 12.01 -5.86
C LEU A 53 -6.26 12.20 -5.07
N ALA A 54 -5.76 13.42 -4.96
CA ALA A 54 -4.59 13.74 -4.15
C ALA A 54 -4.78 13.34 -2.67
N ALA A 55 -5.96 13.59 -2.11
CA ALA A 55 -6.26 13.20 -0.74
C ALA A 55 -6.36 11.66 -0.56
N VAL A 56 -6.82 10.93 -1.58
CA VAL A 56 -6.82 9.46 -1.58
C VAL A 56 -5.38 8.92 -1.60
N PHE A 57 -4.51 9.51 -2.44
CA PHE A 57 -3.09 9.17 -2.48
C PHE A 57 -2.39 9.45 -1.14
N ASP A 58 -2.63 10.63 -0.56
CA ASP A 58 -2.11 10.98 0.75
C ASP A 58 -2.54 10.00 1.84
N ALA A 59 -3.80 9.60 1.86
CA ALA A 59 -4.32 8.63 2.82
C ALA A 59 -3.63 7.27 2.67
N ARG A 60 -3.40 6.82 1.42
CA ARG A 60 -2.65 5.60 1.14
C ARG A 60 -1.20 5.71 1.62
N LEU A 61 -0.50 6.80 1.26
CA LEU A 61 0.89 7.00 1.64
C LEU A 61 1.06 7.08 3.17
N ASN A 62 0.13 7.74 3.88
CA ASN A 62 0.13 7.77 5.34
C ASN A 62 -0.04 6.36 5.94
N ALA A 63 -0.90 5.53 5.36
CA ALA A 63 -1.06 4.15 5.80
C ALA A 63 0.20 3.31 5.52
N VAL A 64 0.88 3.52 4.39
CA VAL A 64 2.16 2.89 4.08
C VAL A 64 3.25 3.34 5.04
N ASP A 65 3.35 4.64 5.36
CA ASP A 65 4.30 5.16 6.34
C ASP A 65 4.14 4.50 7.70
N GLN A 66 2.88 4.27 8.13
CA GLN A 66 2.59 3.56 9.37
C GLN A 66 3.08 2.11 9.33
N VAL A 67 2.84 1.40 8.23
CA VAL A 67 3.35 0.02 8.04
C VAL A 67 4.88 -0.01 8.13
N PHE A 68 5.58 0.93 7.49
CA PHE A 68 7.03 1.03 7.59
C PHE A 68 7.52 1.26 9.03
N ALA A 69 6.82 2.11 9.79
CA ALA A 69 7.17 2.38 11.19
C ALA A 69 6.95 1.15 12.08
N GLU A 70 5.83 0.45 11.92
CA GLU A 70 5.46 -0.71 12.73
C GLU A 70 6.28 -1.96 12.41
N SER A 71 6.64 -2.15 11.13
CA SER A 71 7.44 -3.31 10.70
C SER A 71 8.90 -3.25 11.13
N ARG A 72 9.43 -2.05 11.44
CA ARG A 72 10.81 -1.83 11.89
C ARG A 72 11.84 -2.49 10.96
N LEU A 73 11.70 -2.21 9.64
CA LEU A 73 12.52 -2.84 8.59
C LEU A 73 14.03 -2.67 8.81
N ASP A 74 14.44 -1.62 9.51
CA ASP A 74 15.86 -1.30 9.70
C ASP A 74 16.46 -2.00 10.96
N GLU A 75 15.62 -2.43 11.91
CA GLU A 75 16.08 -2.84 13.25
C GLU A 75 15.70 -4.28 13.62
N ALA A 76 14.47 -4.70 13.31
CA ALA A 76 13.98 -6.02 13.71
C ALA A 76 14.69 -7.14 12.93
N PRO A 77 14.79 -8.37 13.47
CA PRO A 77 15.27 -9.53 12.70
C PRO A 77 14.56 -9.62 11.36
N VAL A 78 15.27 -9.95 10.28
CA VAL A 78 14.75 -9.89 8.90
C VAL A 78 13.43 -10.64 8.75
N ALA A 79 13.34 -11.88 9.25
CA ALA A 79 12.12 -12.66 9.16
C ALA A 79 10.92 -11.97 9.84
N VAL A 80 11.14 -11.38 11.02
CA VAL A 80 10.09 -10.67 11.78
C VAL A 80 9.68 -9.39 11.07
N ALA A 81 10.65 -8.62 10.56
CA ALA A 81 10.39 -7.38 9.82
C ALA A 81 9.62 -7.65 8.52
N LEU A 82 10.02 -8.70 7.77
CA LEU A 82 9.34 -9.13 6.55
C LEU A 82 7.89 -9.51 6.82
N HIS A 83 7.65 -10.37 7.82
CA HIS A 83 6.30 -10.81 8.19
C HIS A 83 5.41 -9.62 8.57
N ARG A 84 5.87 -8.75 9.48
CA ARG A 84 5.12 -7.55 9.90
C ARG A 84 4.83 -6.61 8.73
N PHE A 85 5.80 -6.43 7.83
CA PHE A 85 5.61 -5.61 6.65
C PHE A 85 4.51 -6.18 5.76
N ILE A 86 4.53 -7.48 5.47
CA ILE A 86 3.52 -8.12 4.62
C ILE A 86 2.15 -8.06 5.29
N GLU A 87 2.05 -8.43 6.57
CA GLU A 87 0.80 -8.38 7.33
C GLU A 87 0.19 -6.97 7.35
N GLY A 88 1.01 -5.93 7.48
CA GLY A 88 0.55 -4.54 7.48
C GLY A 88 0.20 -4.00 6.10
N ILE A 89 0.96 -4.35 5.05
CA ILE A 89 0.78 -3.76 3.72
C ILE A 89 -0.40 -4.36 2.95
N VAL A 90 -0.73 -5.64 3.15
CA VAL A 90 -1.87 -6.31 2.50
C VAL A 90 -3.19 -5.58 2.74
N PRO A 91 -3.58 -5.22 3.98
CA PRO A 91 -4.77 -4.42 4.22
C PRO A 91 -4.74 -3.03 3.57
N VAL A 92 -3.57 -2.41 3.47
CA VAL A 92 -3.42 -1.10 2.82
C VAL A 92 -3.70 -1.19 1.32
N ILE A 93 -3.17 -2.21 0.64
CA ILE A 93 -3.42 -2.44 -0.79
C ILE A 93 -4.91 -2.71 -1.03
N ARG A 94 -5.55 -3.53 -0.20
CA ARG A 94 -7.00 -3.82 -0.29
C ARG A 94 -7.86 -2.58 -0.07
N ARG A 95 -7.48 -1.74 0.89
CA ARG A 95 -8.21 -0.51 1.22
C ARG A 95 -8.04 0.58 0.18
N TYR A 96 -6.88 0.67 -0.44
CA TYR A 96 -6.51 1.67 -1.44
C TYR A 96 -5.94 0.98 -2.68
N PRO A 97 -6.77 0.31 -3.52
CA PRO A 97 -6.33 -0.50 -4.65
C PRO A 97 -5.89 0.33 -5.88
N LEU A 98 -5.43 1.56 -5.66
CA LEU A 98 -4.93 2.43 -6.71
C LEU A 98 -3.63 1.90 -7.29
N ASP A 99 -3.45 2.07 -8.59
CA ASP A 99 -2.19 1.77 -9.25
C ASP A 99 -1.12 2.79 -8.84
N VAL A 100 0.06 2.28 -8.45
CA VAL A 100 1.20 3.11 -8.06
C VAL A 100 1.69 3.94 -9.25
N GLU A 101 1.51 3.46 -10.48
CA GLU A 101 1.89 4.21 -11.69
C GLU A 101 1.02 5.44 -11.92
N LEU A 102 -0.26 5.39 -11.57
CA LEU A 102 -1.14 6.57 -11.61
C LEU A 102 -0.71 7.67 -10.62
N MET A 103 0.04 7.30 -9.58
CA MET A 103 0.57 8.24 -8.59
C MET A 103 1.78 9.04 -9.10
N HIS A 104 2.45 8.60 -10.17
CA HIS A 104 3.64 9.28 -10.70
C HIS A 104 3.33 10.64 -11.37
N SER A 105 2.08 10.93 -11.64
CA SER A 105 1.66 12.21 -12.23
C SER A 105 1.55 13.35 -11.21
N GLU A 106 1.56 13.05 -9.91
CA GLU A 106 1.43 14.01 -8.82
C GLU A 106 2.81 14.27 -8.19
N VAL A 107 3.35 15.46 -8.36
CA VAL A 107 4.70 15.85 -7.90
C VAL A 107 4.91 15.61 -6.40
N VAL A 108 3.88 15.82 -5.58
CA VAL A 108 3.94 15.67 -4.11
C VAL A 108 4.07 14.20 -3.68
N ALA A 109 3.53 13.26 -4.45
CA ALA A 109 3.59 11.83 -4.16
C ALA A 109 4.95 11.22 -4.54
N TYR A 110 5.66 11.79 -5.50
CA TYR A 110 6.88 11.24 -6.07
C TYR A 110 8.00 11.06 -5.05
N ASP A 111 8.28 12.08 -4.23
CA ASP A 111 9.34 12.03 -3.22
C ASP A 111 9.07 10.96 -2.15
N ARG A 112 7.81 10.85 -1.69
CA ARG A 112 7.41 9.83 -0.72
C ARG A 112 7.49 8.42 -1.30
N LEU A 113 7.06 8.24 -2.54
CA LEU A 113 7.18 6.95 -3.24
C LEU A 113 8.65 6.54 -3.42
N THR A 114 9.50 7.50 -3.76
CA THR A 114 10.95 7.28 -3.86
C THR A 114 11.53 6.88 -2.51
N ALA A 115 11.18 7.57 -1.43
CA ALA A 115 11.61 7.21 -0.09
C ALA A 115 11.14 5.80 0.33
N HIS A 116 9.90 5.40 0.02
CA HIS A 116 9.41 4.05 0.28
C HIS A 116 10.19 2.99 -0.51
N ARG A 117 10.49 3.26 -1.79
CA ARG A 117 11.30 2.35 -2.63
C ARG A 117 12.72 2.17 -2.08
N GLU A 118 13.35 3.27 -1.64
CA GLU A 118 14.68 3.22 -1.04
C GLU A 118 14.69 2.47 0.29
N ARG A 119 13.68 2.63 1.14
CA ARG A 119 13.58 1.86 2.38
C ARG A 119 13.43 0.36 2.11
N LEU A 120 12.61 -0.03 1.14
CA LEU A 120 12.48 -1.44 0.74
C LEU A 120 13.77 -1.96 0.11
N ARG A 121 14.46 -1.16 -0.70
CA ARG A 121 15.77 -1.52 -1.26
C ARG A 121 16.79 -1.79 -0.17
N ALA A 122 16.89 -0.88 0.82
CA ALA A 122 17.77 -1.03 1.96
C ALA A 122 17.45 -2.28 2.80
N PHE A 123 16.15 -2.56 3.02
CA PHE A 123 15.71 -3.77 3.71
C PHE A 123 16.13 -5.04 2.96
N VAL A 124 15.90 -5.12 1.64
CA VAL A 124 16.28 -6.27 0.82
C VAL A 124 17.80 -6.44 0.83
N GLN A 125 18.58 -5.35 0.72
CA GLN A 125 20.04 -5.42 0.82
C GLN A 125 20.47 -5.96 2.18
N ARG A 126 19.89 -5.48 3.28
CA ARG A 126 20.15 -6.01 4.61
C ARG A 126 19.83 -7.51 4.73
N ALA A 127 18.75 -7.96 4.07
CA ALA A 127 18.40 -9.39 4.06
C ALA A 127 19.41 -10.24 3.29
N VAL A 128 19.98 -9.70 2.21
CA VAL A 128 21.11 -10.35 1.49
C VAL A 128 22.37 -10.36 2.35
N ASP A 129 22.77 -9.22 2.91
CA ASP A 129 23.98 -9.09 3.73
C ASP A 129 23.97 -10.03 4.96
N GLN A 130 22.78 -10.34 5.48
CA GLN A 130 22.57 -11.28 6.60
C GLN A 130 22.37 -12.74 6.15
N GLY A 131 22.48 -13.03 4.86
CA GLY A 131 22.30 -14.39 4.31
C GLY A 131 20.86 -14.91 4.39
N PHE A 132 19.86 -14.02 4.55
CA PHE A 132 18.45 -14.37 4.55
C PHE A 132 17.91 -14.52 3.11
N PHE A 133 18.38 -13.69 2.20
CA PHE A 133 18.19 -13.83 0.76
C PHE A 133 19.52 -14.16 0.08
N ARG A 134 19.45 -14.88 -1.02
CA ARG A 134 20.63 -15.21 -1.85
C ARG A 134 21.18 -13.95 -2.53
N ASP A 135 22.48 -13.92 -2.78
CA ASP A 135 23.23 -12.79 -3.30
C ASP A 135 23.50 -12.85 -4.83
N ASP A 136 23.17 -13.98 -5.46
CA ASP A 136 23.39 -14.22 -6.90
C ASP A 136 22.20 -13.79 -7.79
N LEU A 137 21.20 -13.10 -7.22
CA LEU A 137 20.07 -12.59 -8.00
C LEU A 137 20.43 -11.27 -8.70
N PRO A 138 19.85 -11.04 -9.91
CA PRO A 138 19.94 -9.72 -10.55
C PRO A 138 19.44 -8.61 -9.62
N ASP A 139 20.11 -7.43 -9.69
CA ASP A 139 19.75 -6.29 -8.84
C ASP A 139 18.25 -5.94 -8.96
N GLY A 140 17.62 -5.74 -7.82
CA GLY A 140 16.20 -5.41 -7.70
C GLY A 140 15.23 -6.58 -7.91
N LEU A 141 15.66 -7.77 -8.34
CA LEU A 141 14.74 -8.88 -8.58
C LEU A 141 14.04 -9.33 -7.31
N ALA A 142 14.74 -9.50 -6.20
CA ALA A 142 14.15 -9.89 -4.92
C ALA A 142 13.07 -8.90 -4.46
N ARG A 143 13.34 -7.60 -4.59
CA ARG A 143 12.37 -6.53 -4.29
C ARG A 143 11.15 -6.59 -5.20
N LEU A 144 11.36 -6.81 -6.50
CA LEU A 144 10.27 -6.92 -7.47
C LEU A 144 9.40 -8.15 -7.19
N MET A 145 10.01 -9.30 -6.90
CA MET A 145 9.29 -10.53 -6.53
C MET A 145 8.43 -10.31 -5.29
N LEU A 146 9.01 -9.74 -4.22
CA LEU A 146 8.27 -9.41 -3.00
C LEU A 146 7.06 -8.52 -3.32
N PHE A 147 7.27 -7.43 -4.06
CA PHE A 147 6.20 -6.49 -4.40
C PHE A 147 5.08 -7.17 -5.22
N GLN A 148 5.43 -7.94 -6.24
CA GLN A 148 4.45 -8.60 -7.12
C GLN A 148 3.64 -9.67 -6.39
N ILE A 149 4.29 -10.51 -5.56
CA ILE A 149 3.58 -11.54 -4.80
C ILE A 149 2.61 -10.90 -3.79
N VAL A 150 3.05 -9.86 -3.08
CA VAL A 150 2.20 -9.12 -2.15
C VAL A 150 0.99 -8.51 -2.88
N ASP A 151 1.20 -7.85 -4.03
CA ASP A 151 0.11 -7.23 -4.80
C ASP A 151 -0.87 -8.29 -5.34
N ILE A 152 -0.37 -9.41 -5.87
CA ILE A 152 -1.19 -10.52 -6.35
C ILE A 152 -2.06 -11.08 -5.21
N VAL A 153 -1.45 -11.42 -4.07
CA VAL A 153 -2.20 -12.01 -2.93
C VAL A 153 -3.20 -11.00 -2.38
N ALA A 154 -2.81 -9.73 -2.23
CA ALA A 154 -3.71 -8.71 -1.71
C ALA A 154 -4.95 -8.50 -2.60
N ARG A 155 -4.80 -8.52 -3.93
CA ARG A 155 -5.87 -8.20 -4.89
C ARG A 155 -6.67 -9.39 -5.36
N GLN A 156 -6.02 -10.53 -5.60
CA GLN A 156 -6.66 -11.70 -6.20
C GLN A 156 -7.23 -12.68 -5.17
N PHE A 157 -6.75 -12.61 -3.91
CA PHE A 157 -7.16 -13.49 -2.82
C PHE A 157 -7.63 -12.70 -1.60
N PRO A 158 -8.71 -11.89 -1.74
CA PRO A 158 -9.18 -11.01 -0.66
C PRO A 158 -9.69 -11.77 0.57
N GLU A 159 -10.03 -13.07 0.42
CA GLU A 159 -10.49 -13.94 1.49
C GLU A 159 -9.38 -14.38 2.45
N ILE A 160 -8.10 -14.34 2.03
CA ILE A 160 -6.98 -14.73 2.90
C ILE A 160 -6.78 -13.63 3.95
N GLU A 161 -6.79 -14.01 5.22
CA GLU A 161 -6.53 -13.06 6.31
C GLU A 161 -5.10 -12.51 6.25
N PRO A 162 -4.86 -11.26 6.70
CA PRO A 162 -3.54 -10.62 6.58
C PRO A 162 -2.38 -11.40 7.19
N ALA A 163 -2.59 -12.04 8.35
CA ALA A 163 -1.58 -12.87 9.00
C ALA A 163 -1.26 -14.14 8.18
N GLU A 164 -2.30 -14.81 7.66
CA GLU A 164 -2.15 -15.97 6.77
C GLU A 164 -1.45 -15.58 5.45
N ALA A 165 -1.80 -14.42 4.88
CA ALA A 165 -1.13 -13.88 3.71
C ALA A 165 0.36 -13.62 4.00
N ALA A 166 0.70 -13.11 5.18
CA ALA A 166 2.08 -12.88 5.57
C ALA A 166 2.88 -14.19 5.67
N ASP A 167 2.32 -15.23 6.27
CA ASP A 167 2.94 -16.57 6.35
C ASP A 167 3.15 -17.15 4.95
N LEU A 168 2.12 -17.14 4.11
CA LEU A 168 2.17 -17.67 2.75
C LEU A 168 3.22 -16.95 1.88
N ILE A 169 3.19 -15.63 1.89
CA ILE A 169 4.10 -14.81 1.08
C ILE A 169 5.53 -14.93 1.59
N ALA A 170 5.75 -14.84 2.91
CA ALA A 170 7.08 -14.97 3.50
C ALA A 170 7.68 -16.34 3.18
N HIS A 171 6.90 -17.43 3.32
CA HIS A 171 7.34 -18.77 2.94
C HIS A 171 7.69 -18.85 1.44
N SER A 172 6.82 -18.35 0.57
CA SER A 172 7.04 -18.38 -0.89
C SER A 172 8.28 -17.59 -1.31
N ILE A 173 8.50 -16.43 -0.71
CA ILE A 173 9.69 -15.60 -0.98
C ILE A 173 10.95 -16.31 -0.49
N VAL A 174 10.98 -16.79 0.75
CA VAL A 174 12.17 -17.46 1.31
C VAL A 174 12.49 -18.75 0.54
N SER A 175 11.47 -19.53 0.16
CA SER A 175 11.69 -20.74 -0.64
C SER A 175 12.15 -20.46 -2.07
N GLY A 176 11.82 -19.28 -2.63
CA GLY A 176 12.21 -18.88 -3.98
C GLY A 176 13.53 -18.13 -4.06
N ILE A 177 13.86 -17.31 -3.07
CA ILE A 177 15.04 -16.45 -3.05
C ILE A 177 15.88 -16.58 -1.77
N GLY A 178 15.56 -17.50 -0.89
CA GLY A 178 16.42 -17.87 0.24
C GLY A 178 17.66 -18.62 -0.21
N PRO A 179 18.65 -18.82 0.66
CA PRO A 179 19.82 -19.61 0.35
C PRO A 179 19.42 -21.05 0.03
N PRO A 180 20.20 -21.74 -0.85
CA PRO A 180 19.96 -23.13 -1.22
C PRO A 180 20.08 -24.08 -0.05
#